data_ad2b9f5814cea92f6e5e7dce20bf3ad8
#
_entry.id   ad2b9f5814cea92f6e5e7dce20bf3ad8
#
_cell.length_a   1.000
_cell.length_b   1.000
_cell.length_c   1.000
_cell.angle_alpha   90.00
_cell.angle_beta   90.00
_cell.angle_gamma   90.00
#
_symmetry.space_group_name_H-M   'P 1'
#
loop_
_entity.id
_entity.type
_entity.pdbx_description
1 polymer ?
#
loop_
_entity_poly.entity_id
_entity_poly.type
_entity_poly.pdbx_seq_one_letter_code
_entity_poly.pdbx_strand_id
1 'polypeptide(L)'
;MTVSASTKVFADRIGRIEVSATMAVAAEAAKLRAQGANLVDFGAGEPHFHTPQHIKDAAIAAIQANFTRYTVVPGIPDVRKAIVERHAADFGSDYAIDEAIFCTGEKHALFNAIQILVDHGDDVILPVPYWVSFKDIVQYAGGNVIFLETKEEENFRITADAIEKSLTPRTKAIILNSPSNPAGSIVSAEDLERIVRLAVERNIYLLLDECYVYLNYSGKPISAGSFAWAKDHMVVLGSLSKTYAMTGWRGGYALAPKKIIANLSKLQSQQTSNATSIVQKAAIAALAGSQQCVAEFRAEFIELRDYMLAALARIPGVTCTKPEGAFYVYPNISAYIGKGGIKTATELATRLLHEAHVVTVPGEAFGTQQHIRLSYPVTKQNIDEGTRRMGEFLLSLK
;
A
#
# COMPACT_ATOMS: atom_id res chain seq x y z
N MET A 1 31.90 10.87 39.17
CA MET A 1 30.90 11.14 38.12
C MET A 1 29.83 10.10 38.22
N THR A 2 28.68 10.44 38.82
CA THR A 2 27.53 9.56 38.88
C THR A 2 26.88 9.53 37.52
N VAL A 3 27.01 8.42 36.80
CA VAL A 3 26.25 8.17 35.56
C VAL A 3 24.79 8.05 35.98
N SER A 4 23.99 9.07 35.65
CA SER A 4 22.53 9.01 35.80
C SER A 4 22.03 7.83 34.95
N ALA A 5 21.46 6.83 35.61
CA ALA A 5 20.85 5.70 34.90
C ALA A 5 19.74 6.24 33.99
N SER A 6 19.82 5.94 32.69
CA SER A 6 18.76 6.26 31.74
C SER A 6 17.45 5.62 32.21
N THR A 7 16.44 6.43 32.49
CA THR A 7 15.09 5.96 32.88
C THR A 7 14.27 5.44 31.69
N LYS A 8 14.84 5.47 30.47
CA LYS A 8 14.19 5.01 29.25
C LYS A 8 14.25 3.48 29.13
N VAL A 9 13.09 2.84 29.13
CA VAL A 9 12.95 1.38 29.00
C VAL A 9 13.17 0.91 27.56
N PHE A 10 12.78 1.73 26.57
CA PHE A 10 12.85 1.39 25.13
C PHE A 10 13.66 2.43 24.35
N ALA A 11 14.10 2.04 23.14
CA ALA A 11 14.76 2.96 22.23
C ALA A 11 13.80 4.06 21.75
N ASP A 12 14.29 5.30 21.63
CA ASP A 12 13.47 6.48 21.26
C ASP A 12 12.71 6.31 19.97
N ARG A 13 13.27 5.57 19.00
CA ARG A 13 12.63 5.31 17.72
C ARG A 13 11.31 4.54 17.83
N ILE A 14 11.11 3.74 18.87
CA ILE A 14 9.84 3.03 19.09
C ILE A 14 8.73 4.01 19.50
N GLY A 15 9.07 5.06 20.25
CA GLY A 15 8.11 6.10 20.61
C GLY A 15 7.68 7.03 19.48
N ARG A 16 8.31 6.91 18.28
CA ARG A 16 7.96 7.70 17.10
C ARG A 16 6.91 7.07 16.22
N ILE A 17 6.58 5.80 16.45
CA ILE A 17 5.61 5.04 15.66
C ILE A 17 4.37 4.71 16.48
N GLU A 18 3.25 4.63 15.80
CA GLU A 18 1.96 4.31 16.38
C GLU A 18 1.53 2.87 16.04
N VAL A 19 0.60 2.33 16.82
CA VAL A 19 -0.05 1.07 16.46
C VAL A 19 -0.89 1.31 15.20
N SER A 20 -0.70 0.45 14.20
CA SER A 20 -1.45 0.58 12.94
C SER A 20 -2.96 0.58 13.18
N ALA A 21 -3.64 1.66 12.82
CA ALA A 21 -5.08 1.81 12.97
C ALA A 21 -5.87 0.69 12.26
N THR A 22 -5.39 0.24 11.08
CA THR A 22 -6.01 -0.89 10.36
C THR A 22 -5.90 -2.20 11.13
N MET A 23 -4.78 -2.43 11.83
CA MET A 23 -4.59 -3.61 12.68
C MET A 23 -5.44 -3.55 13.94
N ALA A 24 -5.58 -2.37 14.54
CA ALA A 24 -6.45 -2.15 15.71
C ALA A 24 -7.92 -2.44 15.38
N VAL A 25 -8.40 -1.92 14.24
CA VAL A 25 -9.76 -2.21 13.74
C VAL A 25 -9.96 -3.71 13.50
N ALA A 26 -8.99 -4.37 12.84
CA ALA A 26 -9.06 -5.81 12.58
C ALA A 26 -9.09 -6.65 13.86
N ALA A 27 -8.30 -6.27 14.87
CA ALA A 27 -8.28 -6.96 16.17
C ALA A 27 -9.61 -6.83 16.91
N GLU A 28 -10.22 -5.63 16.93
CA GLU A 28 -11.53 -5.42 17.55
C GLU A 28 -12.64 -6.16 16.80
N ALA A 29 -12.61 -6.15 15.46
CA ALA A 29 -13.54 -6.93 14.65
C ALA A 29 -13.42 -8.45 14.92
N ALA A 30 -12.19 -8.97 15.06
CA ALA A 30 -11.96 -10.37 15.40
C ALA A 30 -12.53 -10.72 16.78
N LYS A 31 -12.40 -9.83 17.77
CA LYS A 31 -12.97 -10.01 19.10
C LYS A 31 -14.50 -10.06 19.07
N LEU A 32 -15.14 -9.16 18.32
CA LEU A 32 -16.60 -9.16 18.18
C LEU A 32 -17.11 -10.42 17.46
N ARG A 33 -16.39 -10.89 16.41
CA ARG A 33 -16.72 -12.17 15.76
C ARG A 33 -16.63 -13.35 16.73
N ALA A 34 -15.62 -13.39 17.58
CA ALA A 34 -15.49 -14.43 18.61
C ALA A 34 -16.64 -14.42 19.63
N GLN A 35 -17.31 -13.25 19.82
CA GLN A 35 -18.50 -13.10 20.64
C GLN A 35 -19.80 -13.42 19.90
N GLY A 36 -19.74 -13.84 18.64
CA GLY A 36 -20.88 -14.22 17.81
C GLY A 36 -21.48 -13.07 16.98
N ALA A 37 -20.86 -11.89 16.92
CA ALA A 37 -21.36 -10.80 16.11
C ALA A 37 -21.25 -11.11 14.60
N ASN A 38 -22.35 -10.90 13.87
CA ASN A 38 -22.37 -11.02 12.40
C ASN A 38 -21.90 -9.71 11.76
N LEU A 39 -20.58 -9.61 11.50
CA LEU A 39 -19.96 -8.42 10.93
C LEU A 39 -19.89 -8.48 9.40
N VAL A 40 -20.22 -7.35 8.75
CA VAL A 40 -19.82 -7.09 7.37
C VAL A 40 -18.48 -6.34 7.38
N ASP A 41 -17.46 -6.91 6.76
CA ASP A 41 -16.10 -6.40 6.86
C ASP A 41 -15.62 -5.72 5.56
N PHE A 42 -15.58 -4.40 5.59
CA PHE A 42 -14.95 -3.56 4.56
C PHE A 42 -13.58 -3.00 5.00
N GLY A 43 -13.07 -3.44 6.15
CA GLY A 43 -11.78 -2.98 6.68
C GLY A 43 -10.57 -3.72 6.11
N ALA A 44 -10.76 -4.99 5.69
CA ALA A 44 -9.68 -5.83 5.21
C ALA A 44 -9.07 -5.33 3.89
N GLY A 45 -7.77 -5.14 3.86
CA GLY A 45 -7.03 -4.73 2.65
C GLY A 45 -6.51 -5.93 1.86
N GLU A 46 -7.35 -6.91 1.55
CA GLU A 46 -6.98 -8.17 0.89
C GLU A 46 -7.90 -8.50 -0.26
N PRO A 47 -7.37 -9.06 -1.39
CA PRO A 47 -8.20 -9.67 -2.41
C PRO A 47 -9.01 -10.83 -1.83
N HIS A 48 -10.26 -11.00 -2.26
CA HIS A 48 -11.10 -12.15 -1.85
C HIS A 48 -10.82 -13.41 -2.66
N PHE A 49 -9.98 -13.32 -3.68
CA PHE A 49 -9.54 -14.45 -4.50
C PHE A 49 -8.58 -15.36 -3.76
N HIS A 50 -8.53 -16.60 -4.18
CA HIS A 50 -7.47 -17.51 -3.79
C HIS A 50 -6.24 -17.33 -4.67
N THR A 51 -5.05 -17.54 -4.11
CA THR A 51 -3.81 -17.63 -4.89
C THR A 51 -3.99 -18.61 -6.05
N PRO A 52 -3.66 -18.26 -7.30
CA PRO A 52 -3.80 -19.13 -8.48
C PRO A 52 -3.11 -20.50 -8.31
N GLN A 53 -3.72 -21.53 -8.88
CA GLN A 53 -3.28 -22.91 -8.63
C GLN A 53 -1.83 -23.17 -9.05
N HIS A 54 -1.41 -22.68 -10.23
CA HIS A 54 -0.03 -22.85 -10.71
C HIS A 54 1.04 -22.27 -9.76
N ILE A 55 0.70 -21.21 -9.01
CA ILE A 55 1.58 -20.62 -8.00
C ILE A 55 1.68 -21.52 -6.76
N LYS A 56 0.54 -22.08 -6.33
CA LYS A 56 0.49 -23.03 -5.21
C LYS A 56 1.26 -24.29 -5.56
N ASP A 57 1.10 -24.81 -6.77
CA ASP A 57 1.78 -26.03 -7.25
C ASP A 57 3.30 -25.85 -7.26
N ALA A 58 3.79 -24.67 -7.67
CA ALA A 58 5.22 -24.36 -7.63
C ALA A 58 5.77 -24.36 -6.19
N ALA A 59 5.01 -23.86 -5.21
CA ALA A 59 5.40 -23.93 -3.81
C ALA A 59 5.40 -25.36 -3.27
N ILE A 60 4.36 -26.15 -3.60
CA ILE A 60 4.27 -27.57 -3.22
C ILE A 60 5.46 -28.35 -3.78
N ALA A 61 5.77 -28.14 -5.07
CA ALA A 61 6.92 -28.78 -5.71
C ALA A 61 8.24 -28.37 -5.04
N ALA A 62 8.40 -27.11 -4.63
CA ALA A 62 9.58 -26.64 -3.91
C ALA A 62 9.73 -27.34 -2.54
N ILE A 63 8.61 -27.51 -1.80
CA ILE A 63 8.60 -28.25 -0.53
C ILE A 63 9.02 -29.73 -0.77
N GLN A 64 8.42 -30.39 -1.74
CA GLN A 64 8.71 -31.80 -2.08
C GLN A 64 10.16 -31.99 -2.54
N ALA A 65 10.74 -30.99 -3.23
CA ALA A 65 12.13 -30.98 -3.63
C ALA A 65 13.10 -30.60 -2.50
N ASN A 66 12.61 -30.41 -1.28
CA ASN A 66 13.41 -30.00 -0.13
C ASN A 66 14.13 -28.64 -0.34
N PHE A 67 13.51 -27.72 -1.10
CA PHE A 67 14.03 -26.37 -1.30
C PHE A 67 13.74 -25.49 -0.07
N THR A 68 14.29 -25.89 1.08
CA THR A 68 13.95 -25.36 2.42
C THR A 68 15.15 -24.79 3.15
N ARG A 69 16.29 -24.63 2.46
CA ARG A 69 17.53 -24.10 3.03
C ARG A 69 17.68 -22.61 2.73
N TYR A 70 18.66 -21.99 3.37
CA TYR A 70 19.06 -20.60 3.06
C TYR A 70 19.41 -20.44 1.59
N THR A 71 19.05 -19.28 1.05
CA THR A 71 19.46 -18.83 -0.28
C THR A 71 20.30 -17.56 -0.14
N VAL A 72 20.78 -17.03 -1.26
CA VAL A 72 21.42 -15.70 -1.27
C VAL A 72 20.42 -14.62 -0.84
N VAL A 73 20.90 -13.65 -0.07
CA VAL A 73 20.07 -12.62 0.57
C VAL A 73 19.17 -11.87 -0.40
N PRO A 74 19.63 -11.37 -1.57
CA PRO A 74 18.76 -10.63 -2.49
C PRO A 74 17.76 -11.51 -3.26
N GLY A 75 17.67 -12.80 -2.95
CA GLY A 75 16.86 -13.78 -3.68
C GLY A 75 17.68 -14.54 -4.73
N ILE A 76 17.25 -15.76 -5.04
CA ILE A 76 17.91 -16.59 -6.06
C ILE A 76 17.95 -15.89 -7.42
N PRO A 77 18.94 -16.19 -8.28
CA PRO A 77 19.04 -15.54 -9.59
C PRO A 77 17.75 -15.63 -10.41
N ASP A 78 17.08 -16.80 -10.36
CA ASP A 78 15.84 -17.04 -11.13
C ASP A 78 14.69 -16.11 -10.72
N VAL A 79 14.48 -15.83 -9.42
CA VAL A 79 13.42 -14.94 -8.98
C VAL A 79 13.73 -13.49 -9.37
N ARG A 80 14.99 -13.08 -9.24
CA ARG A 80 15.41 -11.72 -9.67
C ARG A 80 15.29 -11.56 -11.17
N LYS A 81 15.64 -12.58 -11.95
CA LYS A 81 15.44 -12.62 -13.39
C LYS A 81 13.95 -12.50 -13.73
N ALA A 82 13.07 -13.29 -13.09
CA ALA A 82 11.63 -13.22 -13.32
C ALA A 82 11.06 -11.82 -13.01
N ILE A 83 11.56 -11.14 -11.97
CA ILE A 83 11.16 -9.77 -11.63
C ILE A 83 11.52 -8.80 -12.77
N VAL A 84 12.78 -8.78 -13.19
CA VAL A 84 13.22 -7.81 -14.22
C VAL A 84 12.58 -8.09 -15.57
N GLU A 85 12.43 -9.35 -15.95
CA GLU A 85 11.79 -9.74 -17.21
C GLU A 85 10.29 -9.39 -17.23
N ARG A 86 9.58 -9.61 -16.11
CA ARG A 86 8.17 -9.24 -16.00
C ARG A 86 7.98 -7.74 -16.06
N HIS A 87 8.78 -6.99 -15.32
CA HIS A 87 8.71 -5.53 -15.30
C HIS A 87 9.09 -4.92 -16.66
N ALA A 88 10.08 -5.47 -17.34
CA ALA A 88 10.46 -5.07 -18.68
C ALA A 88 9.34 -5.35 -19.70
N ALA A 89 8.71 -6.52 -19.63
CA ALA A 89 7.62 -6.91 -20.52
C ALA A 89 6.38 -6.02 -20.38
N ASP A 90 6.05 -5.61 -19.14
CA ASP A 90 4.84 -4.84 -18.85
C ASP A 90 5.04 -3.33 -19.03
N PHE A 91 6.23 -2.81 -18.71
CA PHE A 91 6.48 -1.37 -18.62
C PHE A 91 7.64 -0.88 -19.51
N GLY A 92 8.40 -1.78 -20.13
CA GLY A 92 9.55 -1.40 -20.95
C GLY A 92 10.76 -0.92 -20.12
N SER A 93 10.87 -1.32 -18.86
CA SER A 93 11.99 -0.95 -18.00
C SER A 93 13.29 -1.67 -18.39
N ASP A 94 14.42 -1.08 -18.00
CA ASP A 94 15.76 -1.60 -18.27
C ASP A 94 16.54 -1.79 -16.95
N TYR A 95 16.17 -2.83 -16.20
CA TYR A 95 16.90 -3.24 -15.00
C TYR A 95 17.66 -4.54 -15.25
N ALA A 96 18.90 -4.61 -14.76
CA ALA A 96 19.68 -5.83 -14.72
C ALA A 96 19.28 -6.70 -13.51
N ILE A 97 19.64 -8.00 -13.55
CA ILE A 97 19.33 -8.94 -12.46
C ILE A 97 19.91 -8.49 -11.11
N ASP A 98 21.07 -7.84 -11.10
CA ASP A 98 21.70 -7.32 -9.89
C ASP A 98 21.16 -5.94 -9.44
N GLU A 99 20.19 -5.41 -10.17
CA GLU A 99 19.35 -4.25 -9.80
C GLU A 99 17.99 -4.65 -9.24
N ALA A 100 17.81 -5.93 -8.89
CA ALA A 100 16.61 -6.45 -8.25
C ALA A 100 16.93 -7.16 -6.92
N ILE A 101 16.05 -7.00 -5.93
CA ILE A 101 16.06 -7.72 -4.66
C ILE A 101 14.67 -8.24 -4.34
N PHE A 102 14.57 -9.51 -3.92
CA PHE A 102 13.34 -10.11 -3.41
C PHE A 102 13.30 -10.04 -1.88
N CYS A 103 12.20 -9.53 -1.34
CA CYS A 103 12.02 -9.22 0.07
C CYS A 103 10.84 -9.97 0.68
N THR A 104 10.78 -10.00 2.02
CA THR A 104 9.65 -10.55 2.79
C THR A 104 8.43 -9.62 2.72
N GLY A 105 7.88 -9.50 1.51
CA GLY A 105 6.83 -8.56 1.11
C GLY A 105 7.39 -7.18 0.76
N GLU A 106 6.59 -6.43 0.00
CA GLU A 106 6.93 -5.06 -0.42
C GLU A 106 7.16 -4.11 0.76
N LYS A 107 6.35 -4.21 1.83
CA LYS A 107 6.53 -3.40 3.05
C LYS A 107 7.96 -3.53 3.61
N HIS A 108 8.56 -4.71 3.53
CA HIS A 108 9.95 -4.94 3.96
C HIS A 108 10.92 -4.22 3.03
N ALA A 109 10.68 -4.26 1.71
CA ALA A 109 11.49 -3.52 0.74
C ALA A 109 11.39 -2.00 0.97
N LEU A 110 10.18 -1.47 1.19
CA LEU A 110 9.94 -0.07 1.51
C LEU A 110 10.62 0.35 2.81
N PHE A 111 10.44 -0.45 3.89
CA PHE A 111 11.09 -0.18 5.16
C PHE A 111 12.61 -0.07 4.98
N ASN A 112 13.21 -1.05 4.30
CA ASN A 112 14.65 -1.07 4.06
C ASN A 112 15.10 0.10 3.19
N ALA A 113 14.34 0.48 2.16
CA ALA A 113 14.65 1.62 1.30
C ALA A 113 14.70 2.92 2.10
N ILE A 114 13.72 3.15 2.96
CA ILE A 114 13.71 4.34 3.83
C ILE A 114 14.87 4.31 4.82
N GLN A 115 15.17 3.15 5.44
CA GLN A 115 16.27 3.05 6.41
C GLN A 115 17.67 3.29 5.80
N ILE A 116 17.86 3.05 4.50
CA ILE A 116 19.15 3.29 3.84
C ILE A 116 19.26 4.66 3.17
N LEU A 117 18.12 5.35 2.94
CA LEU A 117 18.10 6.61 2.19
C LEU A 117 17.80 7.83 3.08
N VAL A 118 17.07 7.67 4.16
CA VAL A 118 16.58 8.75 5.02
C VAL A 118 17.33 8.72 6.36
N ASP A 119 17.83 9.86 6.78
CA ASP A 119 18.51 10.05 8.06
C ASP A 119 17.81 11.14 8.88
N HIS A 120 18.31 11.38 10.09
CA HIS A 120 17.79 12.40 10.98
C HIS A 120 17.81 13.81 10.36
N GLY A 121 16.64 14.44 10.30
CA GLY A 121 16.49 15.80 9.78
C GLY A 121 16.20 15.87 8.28
N ASP A 122 16.25 14.78 7.55
CA ASP A 122 15.79 14.71 6.17
C ASP A 122 14.26 14.87 6.10
N ASP A 123 13.78 15.57 5.10
CA ASP A 123 12.35 15.75 4.82
C ASP A 123 11.92 14.76 3.74
N VAL A 124 10.78 14.09 3.97
CA VAL A 124 10.15 13.18 3.01
C VAL A 124 8.75 13.68 2.68
N ILE A 125 8.50 13.94 1.39
CA ILE A 125 7.18 14.38 0.93
C ILE A 125 6.26 13.17 0.85
N LEU A 126 5.07 13.31 1.46
CA LEU A 126 4.03 12.30 1.50
C LEU A 126 2.68 12.90 1.12
N PRO A 127 2.12 12.59 -0.08
CA PRO A 127 0.78 13.01 -0.45
C PRO A 127 -0.29 12.43 0.47
N VAL A 128 -1.27 13.27 0.85
CA VAL A 128 -2.45 12.94 1.67
C VAL A 128 -3.64 12.79 0.73
N PRO A 129 -4.47 11.74 0.86
CA PRO A 129 -4.39 10.65 1.82
C PRO A 129 -3.29 9.64 1.47
N TYR A 130 -2.71 9.01 2.49
CA TYR A 130 -1.58 8.08 2.37
C TYR A 130 -1.86 6.73 3.05
N TRP A 131 -1.15 5.68 2.63
CA TRP A 131 -1.20 4.42 3.37
C TRP A 131 -0.53 4.55 4.74
N VAL A 132 -1.23 4.11 5.78
CA VAL A 132 -0.91 4.31 7.20
C VAL A 132 0.55 4.07 7.59
N SER A 133 1.23 3.15 6.92
CA SER A 133 2.62 2.78 7.28
C SER A 133 3.67 3.76 6.79
N PHE A 134 3.39 4.60 5.80
CA PHE A 134 4.41 5.49 5.23
C PHE A 134 4.94 6.48 6.26
N LYS A 135 4.04 7.19 6.95
CA LYS A 135 4.39 8.15 8.00
C LYS A 135 5.30 7.51 9.06
N ASP A 136 4.86 6.38 9.60
CA ASP A 136 5.56 5.73 10.71
C ASP A 136 6.94 5.19 10.30
N ILE A 137 7.09 4.64 9.08
CA ILE A 137 8.39 4.14 8.60
C ILE A 137 9.39 5.29 8.44
N VAL A 138 8.95 6.46 7.92
CA VAL A 138 9.78 7.66 7.81
C VAL A 138 10.20 8.17 9.20
N GLN A 139 9.24 8.30 10.11
CA GLN A 139 9.51 8.77 11.48
C GLN A 139 10.41 7.80 12.26
N TYR A 140 10.27 6.48 12.03
CA TYR A 140 11.15 5.48 12.62
C TYR A 140 12.60 5.68 12.18
N ALA A 141 12.85 6.02 10.92
CA ALA A 141 14.19 6.35 10.40
C ALA A 141 14.74 7.66 10.97
N GLY A 142 13.90 8.53 11.52
CA GLY A 142 14.26 9.86 12.03
C GLY A 142 14.00 10.99 11.05
N GLY A 143 13.42 10.70 9.89
CA GLY A 143 12.99 11.69 8.91
C GLY A 143 11.75 12.47 9.34
N ASN A 144 11.57 13.66 8.79
CA ASN A 144 10.37 14.48 8.93
C ASN A 144 9.44 14.19 7.77
N VAL A 145 8.14 14.08 8.04
CA VAL A 145 7.13 13.95 6.98
C VAL A 145 6.60 15.34 6.62
N ILE A 146 6.72 15.70 5.35
CA ILE A 146 6.10 16.89 4.77
C ILE A 146 4.83 16.43 4.05
N PHE A 147 3.68 16.69 4.64
CA PHE A 147 2.40 16.33 4.07
C PHE A 147 2.06 17.25 2.89
N LEU A 148 1.71 16.63 1.76
CA LEU A 148 1.20 17.31 0.59
C LEU A 148 -0.31 17.07 0.52
N GLU A 149 -1.10 18.06 0.90
CA GLU A 149 -2.55 17.97 0.86
C GLU A 149 -3.04 17.89 -0.59
N THR A 150 -3.88 16.90 -0.88
CA THR A 150 -4.62 16.78 -2.15
C THR A 150 -6.11 17.04 -1.90
N LYS A 151 -6.88 17.24 -2.97
CA LYS A 151 -8.27 17.62 -2.87
C LYS A 151 -9.20 16.52 -3.40
N GLU A 152 -10.30 16.30 -2.69
CA GLU A 152 -11.35 15.35 -3.11
C GLU A 152 -11.95 15.77 -4.45
N GLU A 153 -12.22 17.06 -4.65
CA GLU A 153 -12.80 17.61 -5.88
C GLU A 153 -11.90 17.37 -7.11
N GLU A 154 -10.61 17.15 -6.89
CA GLU A 154 -9.61 16.79 -7.90
C GLU A 154 -9.31 15.29 -7.90
N ASN A 155 -10.17 14.46 -7.27
CA ASN A 155 -9.98 13.02 -7.10
C ASN A 155 -8.65 12.65 -6.43
N PHE A 156 -8.23 13.44 -5.44
CA PHE A 156 -6.96 13.29 -4.72
C PHE A 156 -5.73 13.18 -5.65
N ARG A 157 -5.77 13.89 -6.76
CA ARG A 157 -4.71 13.86 -7.77
C ARG A 157 -3.41 14.47 -7.24
N ILE A 158 -2.31 13.77 -7.48
CA ILE A 158 -0.96 14.25 -7.21
C ILE A 158 -0.44 14.88 -8.50
N THR A 159 -0.06 16.17 -8.45
CA THR A 159 0.49 16.90 -9.60
C THR A 159 1.96 17.27 -9.36
N ALA A 160 2.71 17.41 -10.43
CA ALA A 160 4.10 17.85 -10.36
C ALA A 160 4.25 19.25 -9.73
N ASP A 161 3.31 20.16 -10.03
CA ASP A 161 3.30 21.52 -9.45
C ASP A 161 3.10 21.50 -7.93
N ALA A 162 2.25 20.60 -7.42
CA ALA A 162 2.03 20.45 -5.99
C ALA A 162 3.26 19.86 -5.30
N ILE A 163 3.92 18.88 -5.91
CA ILE A 163 5.19 18.33 -5.42
C ILE A 163 6.25 19.42 -5.37
N GLU A 164 6.44 20.19 -6.47
CA GLU A 164 7.46 21.24 -6.53
C GLU A 164 7.29 22.30 -5.44
N LYS A 165 6.05 22.73 -5.19
CA LYS A 165 5.73 23.68 -4.12
C LYS A 165 5.98 23.16 -2.71
N SER A 166 6.00 21.85 -2.52
CA SER A 166 6.23 21.20 -1.23
C SER A 166 7.70 20.90 -0.94
N LEU A 167 8.60 21.12 -1.92
CA LEU A 167 10.03 20.89 -1.75
C LEU A 167 10.62 21.85 -0.70
N THR A 168 11.51 21.29 0.11
CA THR A 168 12.34 22.02 1.07
C THR A 168 13.82 21.84 0.75
N PRO A 169 14.71 22.65 1.31
CA PRO A 169 16.15 22.41 1.16
C PRO A 169 16.64 21.09 1.74
N ARG A 170 15.84 20.43 2.56
CA ARG A 170 16.16 19.14 3.19
C ARG A 170 15.38 17.97 2.57
N THR A 171 14.62 18.22 1.51
CA THR A 171 13.85 17.15 0.85
C THR A 171 14.80 16.08 0.33
N LYS A 172 14.70 14.89 0.90
CA LYS A 172 15.51 13.72 0.56
C LYS A 172 14.79 12.75 -0.34
N ALA A 173 13.50 12.55 -0.09
CA ALA A 173 12.70 11.58 -0.84
C ALA A 173 11.25 12.04 -1.00
N ILE A 174 10.58 11.48 -2.00
CA ILE A 174 9.15 11.58 -2.24
C ILE A 174 8.60 10.17 -2.30
N ILE A 175 7.51 9.88 -1.58
CA ILE A 175 6.81 8.60 -1.66
C ILE A 175 5.58 8.78 -2.56
N LEU A 176 5.51 8.00 -3.64
CA LEU A 176 4.37 7.97 -4.55
C LEU A 176 3.73 6.57 -4.52
N ASN A 177 2.46 6.50 -4.17
CA ASN A 177 1.66 5.28 -4.25
C ASN A 177 0.58 5.46 -5.34
N SER A 178 0.75 4.77 -6.47
CA SER A 178 -0.14 4.90 -7.62
C SER A 178 -0.36 3.56 -8.33
N PRO A 179 -1.61 3.06 -8.40
CA PRO A 179 -2.84 3.56 -7.79
C PRO A 179 -2.77 3.62 -6.26
N SER A 180 -3.41 4.62 -5.63
CA SER A 180 -3.23 4.91 -4.21
C SER A 180 -4.14 4.07 -3.29
N ASN A 181 -3.69 3.84 -2.08
CA ASN A 181 -4.49 3.43 -0.94
C ASN A 181 -4.53 4.61 0.05
N PRO A 182 -5.69 5.24 0.35
CA PRO A 182 -7.04 4.66 0.26
C PRO A 182 -7.90 5.10 -0.93
N ALA A 183 -7.50 6.16 -1.68
CA ALA A 183 -8.41 6.85 -2.60
C ALA A 183 -8.54 6.19 -3.98
N GLY A 184 -7.60 5.32 -4.35
CA GLY A 184 -7.56 4.71 -5.68
C GLY A 184 -7.22 5.71 -6.80
N SER A 185 -6.66 6.87 -6.47
CA SER A 185 -6.20 7.87 -7.44
C SER A 185 -4.95 7.40 -8.16
N ILE A 186 -4.75 7.90 -9.37
CA ILE A 186 -3.60 7.57 -10.22
C ILE A 186 -2.86 8.85 -10.57
N VAL A 187 -1.53 8.81 -10.50
CA VAL A 187 -0.67 9.87 -11.04
C VAL A 187 -0.72 9.78 -12.57
N SER A 188 -1.02 10.88 -13.25
CA SER A 188 -1.06 10.92 -14.72
C SER A 188 0.34 10.66 -15.31
N ALA A 189 0.40 10.16 -16.56
CA ALA A 189 1.68 9.95 -17.22
C ALA A 189 2.50 11.23 -17.33
N GLU A 190 1.84 12.35 -17.60
CA GLU A 190 2.47 13.68 -17.71
C GLU A 190 3.03 14.13 -16.35
N ASP A 191 2.23 14.08 -15.29
CA ASP A 191 2.71 14.44 -13.96
C ASP A 191 3.81 13.51 -13.48
N LEU A 192 3.70 12.20 -13.75
CA LEU A 192 4.73 11.23 -13.37
C LEU A 192 6.08 11.57 -14.02
N GLU A 193 6.10 11.86 -15.33
CA GLU A 193 7.33 12.24 -16.02
C GLU A 193 7.90 13.55 -15.48
N ARG A 194 7.07 14.56 -15.23
CA ARG A 194 7.49 15.84 -14.64
C ARG A 194 8.05 15.66 -13.22
N ILE A 195 7.41 14.82 -12.38
CA ILE A 195 7.90 14.50 -11.03
C ILE A 195 9.26 13.79 -11.11
N VAL A 196 9.43 12.85 -12.04
CA VAL A 196 10.70 12.16 -12.25
C VAL A 196 11.80 13.15 -12.68
N ARG A 197 11.51 14.08 -13.62
CA ARG A 197 12.46 15.13 -14.00
C ARG A 197 12.85 16.01 -12.83
N LEU A 198 11.87 16.45 -12.05
CA LEU A 198 12.08 17.25 -10.86
C LEU A 198 12.98 16.53 -9.83
N ALA A 199 12.76 15.23 -9.63
CA ALA A 199 13.58 14.44 -8.70
C ALA A 199 15.04 14.37 -9.14
N VAL A 200 15.30 14.18 -10.43
CA VAL A 200 16.67 14.18 -11.00
C VAL A 200 17.31 15.57 -10.85
N GLU A 201 16.61 16.64 -11.25
CA GLU A 201 17.10 18.04 -11.18
C GLU A 201 17.45 18.47 -9.75
N ARG A 202 16.67 18.00 -8.78
CA ARG A 202 16.84 18.35 -7.35
C ARG A 202 17.65 17.34 -6.57
N ASN A 203 18.14 16.27 -7.21
CA ASN A 203 18.87 15.16 -6.58
C ASN A 203 18.09 14.51 -5.41
N ILE A 204 16.81 14.23 -5.64
CA ILE A 204 15.87 13.64 -4.70
C ILE A 204 15.56 12.19 -5.11
N TYR A 205 15.30 11.31 -4.14
CA TYR A 205 14.87 9.93 -4.42
C TYR A 205 13.35 9.84 -4.55
N LEU A 206 12.89 9.03 -5.52
CA LEU A 206 11.50 8.61 -5.64
C LEU A 206 11.35 7.19 -5.12
N LEU A 207 10.51 7.00 -4.11
CA LEU A 207 10.05 5.70 -3.62
C LEU A 207 8.68 5.44 -4.24
N LEU A 208 8.64 4.55 -5.22
CA LEU A 208 7.49 4.29 -6.07
C LEU A 208 6.80 3.02 -5.57
N ASP A 209 5.75 3.17 -4.77
CA ASP A 209 4.91 2.05 -4.33
C ASP A 209 3.93 1.69 -5.43
N GLU A 210 4.26 0.62 -6.16
CA GLU A 210 3.49 0.09 -7.28
C GLU A 210 2.67 -1.15 -6.89
N CYS A 211 2.30 -1.29 -5.61
CA CYS A 211 1.54 -2.43 -5.08
C CYS A 211 0.25 -2.72 -5.87
N TYR A 212 -0.38 -1.68 -6.41
CA TYR A 212 -1.63 -1.76 -7.16
C TYR A 212 -1.48 -1.46 -8.65
N VAL A 213 -0.26 -1.41 -9.20
CA VAL A 213 -0.01 -1.00 -10.58
C VAL A 213 -0.83 -1.79 -11.61
N TYR A 214 -1.04 -3.08 -11.38
CA TYR A 214 -1.87 -3.94 -12.24
C TYR A 214 -3.37 -3.79 -12.03
N LEU A 215 -3.78 -3.13 -10.96
CA LEU A 215 -5.17 -2.78 -10.67
C LEU A 215 -5.48 -1.33 -11.07
N ASN A 216 -4.95 -0.90 -12.20
CA ASN A 216 -5.28 0.35 -12.87
C ASN A 216 -6.50 0.13 -13.78
N TYR A 217 -7.55 0.94 -13.61
CA TYR A 217 -8.81 0.82 -14.35
C TYR A 217 -8.97 1.85 -15.47
N SER A 218 -8.10 2.88 -15.50
CA SER A 218 -8.20 4.03 -16.40
C SER A 218 -7.31 3.92 -17.66
N GLY A 219 -6.68 2.77 -17.90
CA GLY A 219 -5.83 2.59 -19.06
C GLY A 219 -4.74 1.54 -18.89
N LYS A 220 -3.64 1.71 -19.60
CA LYS A 220 -2.45 0.86 -19.38
C LYS A 220 -1.79 1.26 -18.06
N PRO A 221 -1.33 0.28 -17.28
CA PRO A 221 -0.50 0.56 -16.12
C PRO A 221 0.79 1.28 -16.57
N ILE A 222 1.23 2.24 -15.76
CA ILE A 222 2.45 3.02 -16.01
C ILE A 222 3.35 2.85 -14.80
N SER A 223 4.63 2.58 -15.04
CA SER A 223 5.67 2.58 -14.03
C SER A 223 6.72 3.63 -14.34
N ALA A 224 7.14 4.41 -13.35
CA ALA A 224 8.28 5.29 -13.50
C ALA A 224 9.58 4.54 -13.73
N GLY A 225 9.65 3.24 -13.40
CA GLY A 225 10.77 2.37 -13.74
C GLY A 225 11.08 2.25 -15.22
N SER A 226 10.17 2.70 -16.10
CA SER A 226 10.42 2.80 -17.55
C SER A 226 11.32 3.98 -17.96
N PHE A 227 11.51 4.97 -17.07
CA PHE A 227 12.36 6.12 -17.35
C PHE A 227 13.85 5.80 -17.04
N ALA A 228 14.51 5.03 -17.93
CA ALA A 228 15.88 4.56 -17.73
C ALA A 228 16.88 5.70 -17.42
N TRP A 229 16.66 6.91 -17.97
CA TRP A 229 17.48 8.10 -17.74
C TRP A 229 17.44 8.62 -16.29
N ALA A 230 16.44 8.23 -15.51
CA ALA A 230 16.25 8.65 -14.12
C ALA A 230 16.48 7.54 -13.10
N LYS A 231 16.92 6.36 -13.53
CA LYS A 231 17.06 5.15 -12.71
C LYS A 231 17.80 5.42 -11.39
N ASP A 232 18.85 6.25 -11.41
CA ASP A 232 19.69 6.53 -10.24
C ASP A 232 18.96 7.24 -9.09
N HIS A 233 17.77 7.79 -9.36
CA HIS A 233 16.93 8.49 -8.39
C HIS A 233 15.68 7.71 -7.99
N MET A 234 15.54 6.45 -8.39
CA MET A 234 14.32 5.70 -8.19
C MET A 234 14.53 4.40 -7.43
N VAL A 235 13.57 4.07 -6.58
CA VAL A 235 13.35 2.74 -6.00
C VAL A 235 11.92 2.34 -6.32
N VAL A 236 11.76 1.41 -7.26
CA VAL A 236 10.44 0.83 -7.61
C VAL A 236 10.15 -0.33 -6.68
N LEU A 237 9.03 -0.28 -6.00
CA LEU A 237 8.60 -1.26 -5.02
C LEU A 237 7.42 -2.04 -5.59
N GLY A 238 7.56 -3.35 -5.72
CA GLY A 238 6.55 -4.22 -6.29
C GLY A 238 6.08 -5.30 -5.33
N SER A 239 4.81 -5.66 -5.45
CA SER A 239 4.14 -6.60 -4.56
C SER A 239 3.48 -7.74 -5.31
N LEU A 240 3.61 -8.97 -4.78
CA LEU A 240 2.82 -10.12 -5.24
C LEU A 240 1.47 -10.20 -4.50
N SER A 241 1.33 -9.46 -3.39
CA SER A 241 0.22 -9.59 -2.45
C SER A 241 -1.13 -9.32 -3.09
N LYS A 242 -1.24 -8.24 -3.89
CA LYS A 242 -2.53 -7.78 -4.44
C LYS A 242 -2.75 -8.31 -5.85
N THR A 243 -1.68 -8.34 -6.65
CA THR A 243 -1.71 -8.79 -8.04
C THR A 243 -2.07 -10.27 -8.16
N TYR A 244 -1.57 -11.12 -7.24
CA TYR A 244 -1.73 -12.57 -7.33
C TYR A 244 -2.45 -13.18 -6.11
N ALA A 245 -3.14 -12.36 -5.31
CA ALA A 245 -3.80 -12.81 -4.08
C ALA A 245 -2.84 -13.59 -3.15
N MET A 246 -1.67 -13.00 -2.89
CA MET A 246 -0.56 -13.61 -2.13
C MET A 246 -0.23 -12.83 -0.85
N THR A 247 -1.20 -12.25 -0.16
CA THR A 247 -0.96 -11.40 1.02
C THR A 247 -0.20 -12.14 2.13
N GLY A 248 -0.62 -13.37 2.45
CA GLY A 248 -0.01 -14.22 3.47
C GLY A 248 1.32 -14.86 3.08
N TRP A 249 1.67 -14.87 1.79
CA TRP A 249 2.94 -15.44 1.30
C TRP A 249 4.15 -14.57 1.60
N ARG A 250 3.93 -13.27 1.83
CA ARG A 250 5.00 -12.31 2.14
C ARG A 250 6.07 -12.25 1.04
N GLY A 251 5.65 -12.09 -0.21
CA GLY A 251 6.51 -11.89 -1.37
C GLY A 251 6.40 -10.48 -1.94
N GLY A 252 7.52 -9.82 -2.18
CA GLY A 252 7.63 -8.51 -2.81
C GLY A 252 9.07 -8.21 -3.19
N TYR A 253 9.30 -7.12 -3.91
CA TYR A 253 10.63 -6.82 -4.43
C TYR A 253 10.87 -5.31 -4.53
N ALA A 254 12.14 -4.96 -4.71
CA ALA A 254 12.55 -3.64 -5.17
C ALA A 254 13.41 -3.76 -6.44
N LEU A 255 13.24 -2.76 -7.32
CA LEU A 255 14.10 -2.49 -8.46
C LEU A 255 14.78 -1.12 -8.23
N ALA A 256 16.08 -1.07 -8.31
CA ALA A 256 16.88 0.14 -8.08
C ALA A 256 18.30 -0.06 -8.60
N PRO A 257 19.12 1.01 -8.72
CA PRO A 257 20.53 0.88 -9.08
C PRO A 257 21.30 -0.08 -8.17
N LYS A 258 22.29 -0.76 -8.71
CA LYS A 258 23.14 -1.74 -7.99
C LYS A 258 23.61 -1.25 -6.62
N LYS A 259 23.99 0.03 -6.51
CA LYS A 259 24.45 0.64 -5.25
C LYS A 259 23.35 0.62 -4.19
N ILE A 260 22.10 0.90 -4.56
CA ILE A 260 20.95 0.85 -3.66
C ILE A 260 20.65 -0.59 -3.30
N ILE A 261 20.57 -1.50 -4.29
CA ILE A 261 20.32 -2.94 -4.06
C ILE A 261 21.37 -3.56 -3.14
N ALA A 262 22.65 -3.21 -3.28
CA ALA A 262 23.71 -3.69 -2.41
C ALA A 262 23.48 -3.27 -0.93
N ASN A 263 23.04 -2.03 -0.69
CA ASN A 263 22.74 -1.55 0.65
C ASN A 263 21.42 -2.15 1.20
N LEU A 264 20.38 -2.32 0.36
CA LEU A 264 19.18 -3.06 0.75
C LEU A 264 19.53 -4.50 1.17
N SER A 265 20.36 -5.19 0.38
CA SER A 265 20.79 -6.55 0.67
C SER A 265 21.61 -6.62 1.96
N LYS A 266 22.51 -5.64 2.19
CA LYS A 266 23.30 -5.51 3.42
C LYS A 266 22.38 -5.38 4.65
N LEU A 267 21.37 -4.50 4.58
CA LEU A 267 20.43 -4.32 5.68
C LEU A 267 19.54 -5.56 5.88
N GLN A 268 18.98 -6.13 4.79
CA GLN A 268 18.17 -7.35 4.84
C GLN A 268 18.93 -8.53 5.46
N SER A 269 20.26 -8.63 5.23
CA SER A 269 21.09 -9.69 5.81
C SER A 269 21.14 -9.65 7.34
N GLN A 270 20.92 -8.48 7.94
CA GLN A 270 20.92 -8.27 9.39
C GLN A 270 19.52 -8.33 10.02
N GLN A 271 18.48 -8.54 9.20
CA GLN A 271 17.08 -8.61 9.64
C GLN A 271 16.51 -10.01 9.46
N THR A 272 16.20 -10.38 8.21
CA THR A 272 15.49 -11.60 7.85
C THR A 272 16.39 -12.62 7.14
N SER A 273 17.62 -12.27 6.80
CA SER A 273 18.45 -12.98 5.83
C SER A 273 17.74 -13.01 4.46
N ASN A 274 17.67 -14.14 3.77
CA ASN A 274 16.88 -14.27 2.56
C ASN A 274 15.37 -14.32 2.87
N ALA A 275 14.54 -13.85 1.95
CA ALA A 275 13.11 -14.15 1.98
C ALA A 275 12.87 -15.66 1.83
N THR A 276 11.71 -16.14 2.31
CA THR A 276 11.35 -17.56 2.34
C THR A 276 11.63 -18.26 1.01
N SER A 277 12.46 -19.30 1.03
CA SER A 277 12.93 -19.98 -0.18
C SER A 277 11.79 -20.55 -1.04
N ILE A 278 10.80 -21.17 -0.41
CA ILE A 278 9.59 -21.70 -1.06
C ILE A 278 8.83 -20.59 -1.78
N VAL A 279 8.68 -19.43 -1.14
CA VAL A 279 7.98 -18.27 -1.72
C VAL A 279 8.72 -17.73 -2.94
N GLN A 280 10.04 -17.81 -2.99
CA GLN A 280 10.80 -17.41 -4.18
C GLN A 280 10.46 -18.29 -5.40
N LYS A 281 10.23 -19.60 -5.21
CA LYS A 281 9.80 -20.50 -6.29
C LYS A 281 8.35 -20.20 -6.72
N ALA A 282 7.46 -19.95 -5.78
CA ALA A 282 6.09 -19.49 -6.07
C ALA A 282 6.08 -18.15 -6.83
N ALA A 283 6.96 -17.21 -6.44
CA ALA A 283 7.10 -15.92 -7.09
C ALA A 283 7.52 -16.03 -8.56
N ILE A 284 8.43 -16.96 -8.88
CA ILE A 284 8.82 -17.24 -10.27
C ILE A 284 7.59 -17.69 -11.07
N ALA A 285 6.80 -18.61 -10.53
CA ALA A 285 5.58 -19.09 -11.20
C ALA A 285 4.54 -17.97 -11.40
N ALA A 286 4.42 -17.04 -10.42
CA ALA A 286 3.54 -15.89 -10.54
C ALA A 286 3.99 -14.93 -11.64
N LEU A 287 5.28 -14.56 -11.66
CA LEU A 287 5.84 -13.54 -12.55
C LEU A 287 6.06 -14.05 -13.98
N ALA A 288 6.55 -15.27 -14.14
CA ALA A 288 6.83 -15.87 -15.45
C ALA A 288 5.63 -16.65 -16.04
N GLY A 289 4.63 -16.96 -15.23
CA GLY A 289 3.44 -17.71 -15.66
C GLY A 289 2.40 -16.86 -16.40
N SER A 290 1.25 -17.48 -16.67
CA SER A 290 0.10 -16.80 -17.28
C SER A 290 -0.38 -15.64 -16.41
N GLN A 291 -0.62 -14.50 -17.03
CA GLN A 291 -1.17 -13.30 -16.38
C GLN A 291 -2.70 -13.21 -16.53
N GLN A 292 -3.35 -14.27 -17.00
CA GLN A 292 -4.81 -14.28 -17.19
C GLN A 292 -5.55 -14.02 -15.87
N CYS A 293 -5.09 -14.59 -14.74
CA CYS A 293 -5.68 -14.35 -13.43
C CYS A 293 -5.67 -12.85 -13.04
N VAL A 294 -4.65 -12.10 -13.43
CA VAL A 294 -4.57 -10.65 -13.16
C VAL A 294 -5.65 -9.90 -13.94
N ALA A 295 -5.86 -10.29 -15.21
CA ALA A 295 -6.91 -9.71 -16.05
C ALA A 295 -8.31 -10.02 -15.49
N GLU A 296 -8.54 -11.26 -15.05
CA GLU A 296 -9.79 -11.72 -14.44
C GLU A 296 -10.08 -10.98 -13.13
N PHE A 297 -9.10 -10.89 -12.23
CA PHE A 297 -9.23 -10.16 -10.97
C PHE A 297 -9.53 -8.68 -11.20
N ARG A 298 -8.82 -8.06 -12.15
CA ARG A 298 -9.05 -6.67 -12.52
C ARG A 298 -10.47 -6.43 -13.03
N ALA A 299 -11.00 -7.31 -13.89
CA ALA A 299 -12.35 -7.21 -14.42
C ALA A 299 -13.40 -7.27 -13.31
N GLU A 300 -13.28 -8.22 -12.39
CA GLU A 300 -14.19 -8.38 -11.26
C GLU A 300 -14.10 -7.18 -10.29
N PHE A 301 -12.90 -6.66 -10.02
CA PHE A 301 -12.77 -5.47 -9.18
C PHE A 301 -13.41 -4.23 -9.79
N ILE A 302 -13.38 -4.06 -11.11
CA ILE A 302 -14.10 -2.98 -11.80
C ILE A 302 -15.62 -3.10 -11.54
N GLU A 303 -16.17 -4.31 -11.68
CA GLU A 303 -17.58 -4.57 -11.44
C GLU A 303 -17.97 -4.31 -9.98
N LEU A 304 -17.18 -4.82 -9.03
CA LEU A 304 -17.43 -4.61 -7.60
C LEU A 304 -17.28 -3.15 -7.18
N ARG A 305 -16.33 -2.41 -7.76
CA ARG A 305 -16.20 -0.97 -7.56
C ARG A 305 -17.47 -0.23 -7.96
N ASP A 306 -17.94 -0.46 -9.18
CA ASP A 306 -19.09 0.26 -9.71
C ASP A 306 -20.37 -0.13 -8.93
N TYR A 307 -20.48 -1.38 -8.49
CA TYR A 307 -21.56 -1.85 -7.61
C TYR A 307 -21.52 -1.17 -6.23
N MET A 308 -20.35 -1.10 -5.60
CA MET A 308 -20.17 -0.42 -4.30
C MET A 308 -20.49 1.07 -4.40
N LEU A 309 -20.05 1.76 -5.45
CA LEU A 309 -20.37 3.18 -5.65
C LEU A 309 -21.87 3.41 -5.83
N ALA A 310 -22.56 2.55 -6.59
CA ALA A 310 -23.99 2.63 -6.76
C ALA A 310 -24.77 2.38 -5.44
N ALA A 311 -24.26 1.50 -4.59
CA ALA A 311 -24.83 1.25 -3.27
C ALA A 311 -24.64 2.43 -2.32
N LEU A 312 -23.43 3.02 -2.27
CA LEU A 312 -23.13 4.21 -1.45
C LEU A 312 -23.94 5.44 -1.86
N ALA A 313 -24.15 5.64 -3.16
CA ALA A 313 -24.94 6.78 -3.68
C ALA A 313 -26.40 6.80 -3.19
N ARG A 314 -26.91 5.69 -2.64
CA ARG A 314 -28.25 5.62 -2.04
C ARG A 314 -28.29 6.17 -0.61
N ILE A 315 -27.15 6.44 0.00
CA ILE A 315 -27.05 6.94 1.38
C ILE A 315 -27.00 8.48 1.31
N PRO A 316 -28.05 9.20 1.76
CA PRO A 316 -28.06 10.66 1.72
C PRO A 316 -26.86 11.27 2.45
N GLY A 317 -26.23 12.27 1.85
CA GLY A 317 -25.08 12.97 2.47
C GLY A 317 -23.73 12.22 2.43
N VAL A 318 -23.70 11.01 1.85
CA VAL A 318 -22.44 10.32 1.54
C VAL A 318 -22.08 10.59 0.08
N THR A 319 -20.89 11.11 -0.16
CA THR A 319 -20.31 11.27 -1.50
C THR A 319 -19.06 10.45 -1.62
N CYS A 320 -18.69 10.05 -2.83
CA CYS A 320 -17.48 9.31 -3.07
C CYS A 320 -16.97 9.56 -4.48
N THR A 321 -15.70 9.92 -4.61
CA THR A 321 -15.02 9.98 -5.91
C THR A 321 -14.88 8.57 -6.48
N LYS A 322 -14.88 8.46 -7.81
CA LYS A 322 -14.72 7.16 -8.48
C LYS A 322 -13.25 6.77 -8.50
N PRO A 323 -12.83 5.69 -7.79
CA PRO A 323 -11.44 5.22 -7.84
C PRO A 323 -11.04 4.79 -9.25
N GLU A 324 -9.85 5.17 -9.67
CA GLU A 324 -9.26 4.81 -10.96
C GLU A 324 -8.41 3.53 -10.86
N GLY A 325 -8.17 3.03 -9.62
CA GLY A 325 -7.42 1.80 -9.36
C GLY A 325 -7.55 1.30 -7.93
N ALA A 326 -6.73 0.33 -7.57
CA ALA A 326 -6.76 -0.41 -6.30
C ALA A 326 -8.11 -1.12 -6.07
N PHE A 327 -8.52 -1.38 -4.85
CA PHE A 327 -9.81 -1.99 -4.54
C PHE A 327 -10.47 -1.37 -3.30
N TYR A 328 -10.37 -0.04 -3.21
CA TYR A 328 -10.97 0.75 -2.13
C TYR A 328 -11.88 1.83 -2.70
N VAL A 329 -12.89 2.18 -1.92
CA VAL A 329 -13.62 3.44 -2.05
C VAL A 329 -13.35 4.26 -0.80
N TYR A 330 -13.37 5.58 -0.95
CA TYR A 330 -13.04 6.53 0.12
C TYR A 330 -14.14 7.58 0.28
N PRO A 331 -15.35 7.15 0.73
CA PRO A 331 -16.49 8.05 0.84
C PRO A 331 -16.27 9.14 1.88
N ASN A 332 -16.75 10.33 1.54
CA ASN A 332 -16.87 11.48 2.42
C ASN A 332 -18.12 11.34 3.29
N ILE A 333 -17.92 11.48 4.59
CA ILE A 333 -18.97 11.34 5.62
C ILE A 333 -19.12 12.64 6.44
N SER A 334 -18.63 13.77 5.94
CA SER A 334 -18.66 15.06 6.64
C SER A 334 -20.06 15.48 7.05
N ALA A 335 -21.09 15.11 6.26
CA ALA A 335 -22.49 15.40 6.56
C ALA A 335 -22.99 14.79 7.90
N TYR A 336 -22.23 13.85 8.46
CA TYR A 336 -22.57 13.14 9.71
C TYR A 336 -21.65 13.50 10.86
N ILE A 337 -20.56 14.18 10.61
CA ILE A 337 -19.70 14.73 11.67
C ILE A 337 -20.47 15.89 12.36
N GLY A 338 -20.52 15.84 13.68
CA GLY A 338 -21.33 16.75 14.50
C GLY A 338 -22.72 16.25 14.86
N LYS A 339 -23.20 15.15 14.21
CA LYS A 339 -24.50 14.54 14.50
C LYS A 339 -24.38 13.38 15.50
N GLY A 340 -25.41 13.19 16.31
CA GLY A 340 -25.49 12.07 17.27
C GLY A 340 -24.29 11.97 18.23
N GLY A 341 -23.58 13.09 18.46
CA GLY A 341 -22.39 13.14 19.32
C GLY A 341 -21.09 12.72 18.62
N ILE A 342 -21.10 12.37 17.35
CA ILE A 342 -19.93 11.98 16.57
C ILE A 342 -19.11 13.21 16.21
N LYS A 343 -17.84 13.26 16.62
CA LYS A 343 -16.92 14.39 16.37
C LYS A 343 -15.86 14.10 15.32
N THR A 344 -15.55 12.81 15.09
CA THR A 344 -14.44 12.36 14.25
C THR A 344 -14.85 11.16 13.39
N ALA A 345 -14.14 10.90 12.30
CA ALA A 345 -14.35 9.68 11.50
C ALA A 345 -13.97 8.42 12.30
N THR A 346 -13.03 8.53 13.25
CA THR A 346 -12.68 7.44 14.17
C THR A 346 -13.85 7.07 15.08
N GLU A 347 -14.55 8.05 15.67
CA GLU A 347 -15.76 7.80 16.46
C GLU A 347 -16.87 7.18 15.61
N LEU A 348 -17.07 7.69 14.39
CA LEU A 348 -18.03 7.14 13.45
C LEU A 348 -17.72 5.68 13.08
N ALA A 349 -16.48 5.38 12.71
CA ALA A 349 -16.05 4.02 12.38
C ALA A 349 -16.19 3.06 13.57
N THR A 350 -15.89 3.52 14.78
CA THR A 350 -16.07 2.76 16.01
C THR A 350 -17.56 2.44 16.24
N ARG A 351 -18.43 3.42 16.11
CA ARG A 351 -19.87 3.21 16.28
C ARG A 351 -20.48 2.35 15.16
N LEU A 352 -20.03 2.50 13.92
CA LEU A 352 -20.42 1.61 12.82
C LEU A 352 -20.07 0.14 13.14
N LEU A 353 -18.90 -0.09 13.72
CA LEU A 353 -18.48 -1.43 14.13
C LEU A 353 -19.37 -2.01 15.25
N HIS A 354 -19.60 -1.25 16.30
CA HIS A 354 -20.31 -1.76 17.50
C HIS A 354 -21.83 -1.75 17.37
N GLU A 355 -22.41 -0.73 16.70
CA GLU A 355 -23.85 -0.54 16.63
C GLU A 355 -24.46 -1.07 15.31
N ALA A 356 -23.75 -0.90 14.19
CA ALA A 356 -24.22 -1.35 12.87
C ALA A 356 -23.56 -2.66 12.40
N HIS A 357 -22.53 -3.14 13.11
CA HIS A 357 -21.79 -4.33 12.76
C HIS A 357 -21.13 -4.26 11.37
N VAL A 358 -20.65 -3.06 11.00
CA VAL A 358 -19.93 -2.77 9.77
C VAL A 358 -18.51 -2.31 10.08
N VAL A 359 -17.53 -3.05 9.57
CA VAL A 359 -16.11 -2.73 9.75
C VAL A 359 -15.66 -1.76 8.67
N THR A 360 -15.12 -0.61 9.05
CA THR A 360 -14.55 0.41 8.16
C THR A 360 -13.23 0.91 8.75
N VAL A 361 -12.41 1.60 7.96
CA VAL A 361 -11.19 2.23 8.48
C VAL A 361 -11.34 3.74 8.45
N PRO A 362 -11.13 4.45 9.60
CA PRO A 362 -11.33 5.89 9.66
C PRO A 362 -10.30 6.66 8.84
N GLY A 363 -10.70 7.83 8.34
CA GLY A 363 -9.89 8.70 7.50
C GLY A 363 -8.64 9.25 8.18
N GLU A 364 -8.69 9.46 9.50
CA GLU A 364 -7.54 9.93 10.28
C GLU A 364 -6.33 9.00 10.16
N ALA A 365 -6.56 7.69 9.97
CA ALA A 365 -5.51 6.73 9.69
C ALA A 365 -4.74 7.02 8.38
N PHE A 366 -5.36 7.76 7.46
CA PHE A 366 -4.83 8.13 6.15
C PHE A 366 -4.55 9.64 6.01
N GLY A 367 -4.69 10.39 7.12
CA GLY A 367 -4.43 11.82 7.17
C GLY A 367 -5.63 12.73 6.88
N THR A 368 -6.86 12.22 6.72
CA THR A 368 -8.06 13.05 6.51
C THR A 368 -9.10 12.87 7.61
N GLN A 369 -9.93 13.89 7.85
CA GLN A 369 -10.90 13.88 8.95
C GLN A 369 -12.34 13.57 8.50
N GLN A 370 -12.62 13.63 7.21
CA GLN A 370 -13.98 13.63 6.65
C GLN A 370 -14.32 12.35 5.90
N HIS A 371 -13.45 11.36 5.93
CA HIS A 371 -13.56 10.16 5.11
C HIS A 371 -13.51 8.88 5.95
N ILE A 372 -14.01 7.80 5.36
CA ILE A 372 -13.74 6.43 5.80
C ILE A 372 -13.31 5.60 4.60
N ARG A 373 -12.44 4.61 4.80
CA ARG A 373 -12.08 3.67 3.73
C ARG A 373 -12.91 2.41 3.81
N LEU A 374 -13.46 1.99 2.67
CA LEU A 374 -14.07 0.68 2.50
C LEU A 374 -13.34 -0.10 1.42
N SER A 375 -13.01 -1.35 1.71
CA SER A 375 -12.47 -2.33 0.78
C SER A 375 -13.62 -3.11 0.15
N TYR A 376 -13.67 -3.21 -1.19
CA TYR A 376 -14.77 -3.88 -1.88
C TYR A 376 -14.49 -5.29 -2.46
N PRO A 377 -13.36 -5.96 -2.23
CA PRO A 377 -13.18 -7.38 -2.51
C PRO A 377 -14.05 -8.27 -1.59
N VAL A 378 -15.34 -8.19 -1.75
CA VAL A 378 -16.36 -8.94 -1.01
C VAL A 378 -17.53 -9.29 -1.94
N THR A 379 -18.43 -10.16 -1.51
CA THR A 379 -19.62 -10.51 -2.31
C THR A 379 -20.56 -9.30 -2.45
N LYS A 380 -21.32 -9.23 -3.56
CA LYS A 380 -22.36 -8.22 -3.74
C LYS A 380 -23.39 -8.22 -2.60
N GLN A 381 -23.72 -9.41 -2.07
CA GLN A 381 -24.61 -9.54 -0.90
C GLN A 381 -24.02 -8.81 0.33
N ASN A 382 -22.70 -8.93 0.57
CA ASN A 382 -22.05 -8.21 1.67
C ASN A 382 -22.03 -6.70 1.41
N ILE A 383 -21.88 -6.27 0.14
CA ILE A 383 -21.98 -4.84 -0.22
C ILE A 383 -23.37 -4.32 0.10
N ASP A 384 -24.42 -5.01 -0.35
CA ASP A 384 -25.81 -4.60 -0.08
C ASP A 384 -26.11 -4.53 1.41
N GLU A 385 -25.76 -5.58 2.15
CA GLU A 385 -26.04 -5.65 3.59
C GLU A 385 -25.23 -4.60 4.38
N GLY A 386 -23.94 -4.46 4.08
CA GLY A 386 -23.10 -3.50 4.78
C GLY A 386 -23.49 -2.05 4.50
N THR A 387 -23.79 -1.70 3.25
CA THR A 387 -24.25 -0.34 2.89
C THR A 387 -25.65 -0.05 3.43
N ARG A 388 -26.54 -1.03 3.49
CA ARG A 388 -27.87 -0.89 4.13
C ARG A 388 -27.70 -0.58 5.63
N ARG A 389 -26.95 -1.40 6.36
CA ARG A 389 -26.68 -1.19 7.81
C ARG A 389 -26.03 0.18 8.06
N MET A 390 -25.02 0.53 7.26
CA MET A 390 -24.36 1.83 7.35
C MET A 390 -25.36 2.97 7.11
N GLY A 391 -26.21 2.88 6.09
CA GLY A 391 -27.23 3.88 5.78
C GLY A 391 -28.25 4.04 6.90
N GLU A 392 -28.81 2.95 7.43
CA GLU A 392 -29.75 2.97 8.56
C GLU A 392 -29.13 3.62 9.81
N PHE A 393 -27.89 3.25 10.14
CA PHE A 393 -27.16 3.85 11.25
C PHE A 393 -26.95 5.36 11.04
N LEU A 394 -26.44 5.77 9.89
CA LEU A 394 -26.18 7.18 9.59
C LEU A 394 -27.46 8.03 9.65
N LEU A 395 -28.55 7.53 9.11
CA LEU A 395 -29.86 8.22 9.13
C LEU A 395 -30.47 8.30 10.55
N SER A 396 -30.09 7.42 11.46
CA SER A 396 -30.53 7.46 12.86
C SER A 396 -29.82 8.54 13.69
N LEU A 397 -28.71 9.10 13.20
CA LEU A 397 -27.96 10.16 13.86
C LEU A 397 -28.71 11.50 13.74
N LYS A 398 -29.19 12.00 14.86
CA LYS A 398 -29.94 13.27 14.96
C LYS A 398 -29.01 14.44 15.29
#